data_36a3630389b12d9680a6624b51419776
#
_entry.id   36a3630389b12d9680a6624b51419776
#
_cell.length_a   1.000
_cell.length_b   1.000
_cell.length_c   1.000
_cell.angle_alpha   90.00
_cell.angle_beta   90.00
_cell.angle_gamma   90.00
#
_symmetry.space_group_name_H-M   'P 1'
#
loop_
_entity.id
_entity.type
_entity.pdbx_description
1 polymer ?
#
loop_
_entity_poly.entity_id
_entity_poly.type
_entity_poly.pdbx_seq_one_letter_code
_entity_poly.pdbx_strand_id
1 'polypeptide(L)'
;MKNREKFEKEIMDIACSGHSIAFDKEANKLTGCNKINCSECAFCSSSTTNCLDKIKEWCNSEYKEQEVDWSKVPVDTPVLVRDSTSYTWKRRYFAYYKDGIVHTYSDGATSWSVNKNSVNPGWNYAKLANEEDINKYAK
;
A
#
# COMPACT_ATOMS: atom_id res chain seq x y z
N MET A 1 1.47 13.83 6.42
CA MET A 1 0.01 13.64 6.27
C MET A 1 -0.50 12.70 7.34
N LYS A 2 -1.54 13.08 8.03
CA LYS A 2 -2.16 12.21 9.05
C LYS A 2 -3.09 11.18 8.41
N ASN A 3 -3.34 10.09 9.13
CA ASN A 3 -4.24 9.04 8.65
C ASN A 3 -5.63 9.59 8.28
N ARG A 4 -6.20 10.48 9.09
CA ARG A 4 -7.50 11.12 8.81
C ARG A 4 -7.52 11.91 7.50
N GLU A 5 -6.41 12.45 7.08
CA GLU A 5 -6.29 13.19 5.80
C GLU A 5 -6.18 12.23 4.63
N LYS A 6 -5.41 11.17 4.79
CA LYS A 6 -5.23 10.13 3.76
C LYS A 6 -6.54 9.39 3.47
N PHE A 7 -7.30 9.07 4.50
CA PHE A 7 -8.53 8.27 4.42
C PHE A 7 -9.81 9.10 4.59
N GLU A 8 -9.74 10.40 4.36
CA GLU A 8 -10.86 11.34 4.55
C GLU A 8 -12.16 10.86 3.87
N LYS A 9 -12.08 10.44 2.63
CA LYS A 9 -13.23 9.99 1.86
C LYS A 9 -13.84 8.71 2.44
N GLU A 10 -13.02 7.73 2.76
CA GLU A 10 -13.45 6.45 3.33
C GLU A 10 -14.07 6.66 4.70
N ILE A 11 -13.47 7.49 5.54
CA ILE A 11 -14.00 7.84 6.87
C ILE A 11 -15.36 8.53 6.74
N MET A 12 -15.49 9.48 5.83
CA MET A 12 -16.71 10.22 5.59
C MET A 12 -17.83 9.28 5.12
N ASP A 13 -17.55 8.41 4.17
CA ASP A 13 -18.52 7.45 3.63
C ASP A 13 -19.04 6.50 4.72
N ILE A 14 -18.15 6.00 5.59
CA ILE A 14 -18.52 5.12 6.70
C ILE A 14 -19.34 5.87 7.75
N ALA A 15 -18.93 7.06 8.13
CA ALA A 15 -19.64 7.89 9.10
C ALA A 15 -21.04 8.27 8.62
N CYS A 16 -21.18 8.63 7.34
CA CYS A 16 -22.46 8.98 6.72
C CYS A 16 -23.41 7.79 6.59
N SER A 17 -22.89 6.56 6.60
CA SER A 17 -23.74 5.36 6.66
C SER A 17 -24.20 5.00 8.09
N GLY A 18 -23.82 5.78 9.09
CA GLY A 18 -24.26 5.62 10.48
C GLY A 18 -23.43 4.63 11.29
N HIS A 19 -22.25 4.24 10.81
CA HIS A 19 -21.38 3.28 11.48
C HIS A 19 -20.04 3.90 11.87
N SER A 20 -19.39 3.31 12.89
CA SER A 20 -18.02 3.66 13.24
C SER A 20 -17.03 3.03 12.27
N ILE A 21 -15.87 3.65 12.15
CA ILE A 21 -14.79 3.08 11.35
C ILE A 21 -14.15 1.89 12.06
N ALA A 22 -13.71 0.92 11.28
CA ALA A 22 -12.93 -0.21 11.72
C ALA A 22 -11.78 -0.42 10.75
N PHE A 23 -10.75 -1.12 11.19
CA PHE A 23 -9.61 -1.44 10.35
C PHE A 23 -9.45 -2.95 10.27
N ASP A 24 -9.68 -3.51 9.09
CA ASP A 24 -9.54 -4.93 8.81
C ASP A 24 -8.05 -5.28 8.76
N LYS A 25 -7.59 -6.09 9.71
CA LYS A 25 -6.19 -6.51 9.83
C LYS A 25 -5.75 -7.38 8.66
N GLU A 26 -6.65 -8.21 8.15
CA GLU A 26 -6.36 -9.19 7.11
C GLU A 26 -6.32 -8.53 5.73
N ALA A 27 -7.34 -7.73 5.44
CA ALA A 27 -7.41 -6.98 4.19
C ALA A 27 -6.57 -5.69 4.20
N ASN A 28 -6.07 -5.29 5.37
CA ASN A 28 -5.29 -4.06 5.58
C ASN A 28 -5.98 -2.81 5.01
N LYS A 29 -7.25 -2.68 5.30
CA LYS A 29 -8.07 -1.57 4.81
C LYS A 29 -9.10 -1.06 5.83
N LEU A 30 -9.52 0.17 5.64
CA LEU A 30 -10.58 0.78 6.42
C LEU A 30 -11.95 0.26 5.96
N THR A 31 -12.83 -0.03 6.93
CA THR A 31 -14.18 -0.52 6.68
C THR A 31 -15.13 -0.05 7.76
N GLY A 32 -16.43 -0.34 7.62
CA GLY A 32 -17.40 -0.10 8.67
C GLY A 32 -17.34 -1.16 9.76
N CYS A 33 -17.52 -0.77 11.00
CA CYS A 33 -17.53 -1.67 12.16
C CYS A 33 -18.57 -2.79 12.05
N ASN A 34 -19.64 -2.56 11.32
CA ASN A 34 -20.72 -3.54 11.09
C ASN A 34 -20.35 -4.64 10.08
N LYS A 35 -19.25 -4.51 9.36
CA LYS A 35 -18.85 -5.45 8.29
C LYS A 35 -17.83 -6.48 8.73
N ILE A 36 -17.20 -6.30 9.90
CA ILE A 36 -16.20 -7.23 10.43
C ILE A 36 -16.45 -7.51 11.92
N ASN A 37 -15.90 -8.59 12.41
CA ASN A 37 -15.93 -8.92 13.84
C ASN A 37 -14.87 -8.12 14.60
N CYS A 38 -15.11 -7.87 15.88
CA CYS A 38 -14.12 -7.17 16.72
C CYS A 38 -12.76 -7.88 16.77
N SER A 39 -12.74 -9.20 16.67
CA SER A 39 -11.50 -10.00 16.61
C SER A 39 -10.64 -9.71 15.37
N GLU A 40 -11.27 -9.26 14.31
CA GLU A 40 -10.62 -8.93 13.03
C GLU A 40 -10.23 -7.45 12.93
N CYS A 41 -10.72 -6.63 13.84
CA CYS A 41 -10.51 -5.18 13.83
C CYS A 41 -9.24 -4.78 14.59
N ALA A 42 -8.38 -3.97 13.96
CA ALA A 42 -7.17 -3.44 14.58
C ALA A 42 -7.44 -2.46 15.73
N PHE A 43 -8.63 -1.85 15.76
CA PHE A 43 -9.04 -0.94 16.83
C PHE A 43 -9.68 -1.64 18.03
N CYS A 44 -9.99 -2.92 17.92
CA CYS A 44 -10.52 -3.69 19.02
C CYS A 44 -9.43 -3.98 20.06
N SER A 45 -9.73 -3.66 21.31
CA SER A 45 -8.88 -3.96 22.45
C SER A 45 -9.61 -4.87 23.42
N SER A 46 -8.94 -5.92 23.85
CA SER A 46 -9.54 -6.94 24.71
C SER A 46 -9.65 -6.56 26.20
N SER A 47 -9.12 -5.43 26.66
CA SER A 47 -9.06 -5.29 28.11
C SER A 47 -9.31 -3.93 28.74
N THR A 48 -8.84 -2.82 28.24
CA THR A 48 -8.94 -1.56 28.99
C THR A 48 -9.10 -0.29 28.16
N THR A 49 -8.81 -0.34 26.90
CA THR A 49 -8.95 0.81 26.01
C THR A 49 -10.18 0.65 25.12
N ASN A 50 -11.02 1.66 25.13
CA ASN A 50 -12.16 1.74 24.23
C ASN A 50 -11.68 1.79 22.77
N CYS A 51 -12.36 1.12 21.85
CA CYS A 51 -12.05 1.19 20.42
C CYS A 51 -12.12 2.64 19.89
N LEU A 52 -12.96 3.49 20.45
CA LEU A 52 -13.04 4.92 20.11
C LEU A 52 -11.74 5.67 20.40
N ASP A 53 -11.07 5.37 21.49
CA ASP A 53 -9.78 5.97 21.84
C ASP A 53 -8.69 5.55 20.85
N LYS A 54 -8.68 4.29 20.44
CA LYS A 54 -7.75 3.79 19.41
C LYS A 54 -8.02 4.40 18.03
N ILE A 55 -9.27 4.58 17.67
CA ILE A 55 -9.67 5.26 16.43
C ILE A 55 -9.14 6.70 16.43
N LYS A 56 -9.34 7.41 17.54
CA LYS A 56 -8.86 8.80 17.70
C LYS A 56 -7.35 8.89 17.58
N GLU A 57 -6.63 8.01 18.26
CA GLU A 57 -5.17 7.94 18.19
C GLU A 57 -4.68 7.66 16.77
N TRP A 58 -5.26 6.66 16.12
CA TRP A 58 -4.93 6.31 14.73
C TRP A 58 -5.19 7.46 13.75
N CYS A 59 -6.33 8.13 13.86
CA CYS A 59 -6.68 9.26 13.00
C CYS A 59 -5.67 10.41 13.10
N ASN A 60 -5.10 10.63 14.26
CA ASN A 60 -4.14 11.69 14.52
C ASN A 60 -2.67 11.27 14.34
N SER A 61 -2.42 10.00 14.10
CA SER A 61 -1.08 9.49 13.80
C SER A 61 -0.67 9.81 12.36
N GLU A 62 0.64 9.94 12.15
CA GLU A 62 1.18 10.12 10.80
C GLU A 62 0.93 8.88 9.94
N TYR A 63 0.47 9.10 8.72
CA TYR A 63 0.33 8.05 7.73
C TYR A 63 1.72 7.52 7.34
N LYS A 64 1.87 6.22 7.50
CA LYS A 64 3.07 5.52 7.06
C LYS A 64 2.69 4.64 5.88
N GLU A 65 3.31 4.90 4.75
CA GLU A 65 3.15 4.05 3.59
C GLU A 65 3.72 2.66 3.93
N GLN A 66 2.97 1.63 3.57
CA GLN A 66 3.39 0.25 3.84
C GLN A 66 4.65 -0.07 3.04
N GLU A 67 5.71 -0.46 3.72
CA GLU A 67 6.95 -0.85 3.06
C GLU A 67 6.77 -2.18 2.32
N VAL A 68 7.29 -2.24 1.12
CA VAL A 68 7.28 -3.43 0.27
C VAL A 68 8.54 -4.25 0.50
N ASP A 69 8.39 -5.54 0.68
CA ASP A 69 9.51 -6.48 0.65
C ASP A 69 9.79 -6.89 -0.80
N TRP A 70 10.63 -6.12 -1.45
CA TRP A 70 10.97 -6.30 -2.86
C TRP A 70 11.62 -7.65 -3.17
N SER A 71 12.20 -8.31 -2.18
CA SER A 71 12.76 -9.65 -2.36
C SER A 71 11.72 -10.73 -2.62
N LYS A 72 10.47 -10.46 -2.26
CA LYS A 72 9.32 -11.38 -2.47
C LYS A 72 8.56 -11.10 -3.76
N VAL A 73 8.80 -9.96 -4.40
CA VAL A 73 8.07 -9.55 -5.60
C VAL A 73 8.55 -10.36 -6.80
N PRO A 74 7.65 -11.09 -7.48
CA PRO A 74 8.03 -11.86 -8.66
C PRO A 74 8.28 -10.97 -9.89
N VAL A 75 9.03 -11.51 -10.85
CA VAL A 75 9.25 -10.89 -12.18
C VAL A 75 7.91 -10.64 -12.86
N ASP A 76 7.84 -9.55 -13.63
CA ASP A 76 6.64 -9.10 -14.36
C ASP A 76 5.48 -8.59 -13.49
N THR A 77 5.71 -8.35 -12.21
CA THR A 77 4.71 -7.67 -11.37
C THR A 77 4.58 -6.20 -11.80
N PRO A 78 3.36 -5.68 -12.03
CA PRO A 78 3.17 -4.27 -12.38
C PRO A 78 3.62 -3.34 -11.26
N VAL A 79 4.44 -2.35 -11.61
CA VAL A 79 4.96 -1.35 -10.68
C VAL A 79 4.81 0.05 -11.24
N LEU A 80 4.81 1.04 -10.36
CA LEU A 80 4.89 2.45 -10.72
C LEU A 80 6.24 2.99 -10.28
N VAL A 81 6.92 3.68 -11.18
CA VAL A 81 8.29 4.15 -10.97
C VAL A 81 8.48 5.59 -11.41
N ARG A 82 9.42 6.28 -10.78
CA ARG A 82 9.88 7.61 -11.19
C ARG A 82 11.24 7.92 -10.58
N ASP A 83 11.98 8.84 -11.17
CA ASP A 83 13.31 9.23 -10.68
C ASP A 83 13.29 10.46 -9.78
N SER A 84 12.20 11.23 -9.80
CA SER A 84 12.03 12.44 -8.99
C SER A 84 10.59 12.60 -8.56
N THR A 85 10.39 13.25 -7.42
CA THR A 85 9.05 13.60 -6.92
C THR A 85 8.29 14.56 -7.84
N SER A 86 8.99 15.30 -8.69
CA SER A 86 8.40 16.19 -9.69
C SER A 86 7.91 15.49 -10.95
N TYR A 87 8.31 14.25 -11.17
CA TYR A 87 7.88 13.47 -12.32
C TYR A 87 6.62 12.67 -12.01
N THR A 88 5.81 12.43 -13.06
CA THR A 88 4.66 11.53 -12.96
C THR A 88 5.11 10.09 -12.86
N TRP A 89 4.31 9.27 -12.17
CA TRP A 89 4.55 7.84 -12.09
C TRP A 89 4.44 7.19 -13.47
N LYS A 90 5.41 6.33 -13.80
CA LYS A 90 5.44 5.54 -15.04
C LYS A 90 5.10 4.09 -14.73
N ARG A 91 4.23 3.48 -15.51
CA ARG A 91 3.93 2.06 -15.38
C ARG A 91 5.00 1.22 -16.06
N ARG A 92 5.55 0.27 -15.29
CA ARG A 92 6.59 -0.66 -15.75
C ARG A 92 6.35 -2.04 -15.15
N TYR A 93 7.14 -3.02 -15.56
CA TYR A 93 7.11 -4.38 -15.02
C TYR A 93 8.41 -4.69 -14.29
N PHE A 94 8.29 -5.24 -13.10
CA PHE A 94 9.41 -5.54 -12.21
C PHE A 94 10.36 -6.56 -12.84
N ALA A 95 11.66 -6.28 -12.82
CA ALA A 95 12.70 -7.19 -13.29
C ALA A 95 13.43 -7.84 -12.11
N TYR A 96 14.06 -7.07 -11.26
CA TYR A 96 14.75 -7.54 -10.07
C TYR A 96 15.02 -6.40 -9.09
N TYR A 97 15.39 -6.78 -7.87
CA TYR A 97 15.77 -5.86 -6.79
C TYR A 97 17.22 -6.16 -6.38
N LYS A 98 18.08 -5.15 -6.41
CA LYS A 98 19.49 -5.29 -6.07
C LYS A 98 20.00 -4.03 -5.40
N ASP A 99 20.75 -4.20 -4.32
CA ASP A 99 21.42 -3.11 -3.58
C ASP A 99 20.47 -1.97 -3.17
N GLY A 100 19.23 -2.30 -2.77
CA GLY A 100 18.21 -1.34 -2.38
C GLY A 100 17.53 -0.63 -3.56
N ILE A 101 17.75 -1.07 -4.79
CA ILE A 101 17.25 -0.42 -6.01
C ILE A 101 16.33 -1.38 -6.78
N VAL A 102 15.17 -0.86 -7.18
CA VAL A 102 14.22 -1.57 -8.03
C VAL A 102 14.60 -1.37 -9.50
N HIS A 103 14.71 -2.46 -10.21
CA HIS A 103 14.97 -2.49 -11.66
C HIS A 103 13.75 -3.00 -12.40
N THR A 104 13.44 -2.37 -13.52
CA THR A 104 12.32 -2.75 -14.39
C THR A 104 12.80 -2.95 -15.81
N TYR A 105 11.99 -3.64 -16.61
CA TYR A 105 12.20 -3.72 -18.04
C TYR A 105 11.94 -2.37 -18.71
N SER A 106 12.68 -2.08 -19.77
CA SER A 106 12.57 -0.80 -20.50
C SER A 106 11.24 -0.66 -21.23
N ASP A 107 10.76 0.58 -21.33
CA ASP A 107 9.63 0.98 -22.19
C ASP A 107 8.31 0.22 -21.95
N GLY A 108 8.09 -0.30 -20.75
CA GLY A 108 6.89 -1.06 -20.43
C GLY A 108 6.88 -2.49 -20.96
N ALA A 109 8.03 -3.02 -21.37
CA ALA A 109 8.17 -4.41 -21.75
C ALA A 109 8.12 -5.35 -20.55
N THR A 110 7.80 -6.63 -20.81
CA THR A 110 7.88 -7.73 -19.85
C THR A 110 9.10 -8.61 -20.12
N SER A 111 9.34 -9.61 -19.28
CA SER A 111 10.39 -10.60 -19.49
C SER A 111 10.27 -11.34 -20.85
N TRP A 112 9.07 -11.38 -21.41
CA TRP A 112 8.76 -12.03 -22.69
C TRP A 112 8.95 -11.13 -23.91
N SER A 113 8.75 -9.82 -23.74
CA SER A 113 8.75 -8.86 -24.86
C SER A 113 9.96 -7.95 -24.89
N VAL A 114 10.83 -7.99 -23.87
CA VAL A 114 12.01 -7.15 -23.76
C VAL A 114 13.10 -7.59 -24.76
N ASN A 115 13.71 -6.62 -25.40
CA ASN A 115 14.93 -6.88 -26.16
C ASN A 115 16.08 -7.27 -25.23
N LYS A 116 17.00 -8.11 -25.69
CA LYS A 116 18.14 -8.57 -24.90
C LYS A 116 18.85 -7.41 -24.21
N ASN A 117 18.98 -7.48 -22.90
CA ASN A 117 19.68 -6.51 -22.04
C ASN A 117 19.00 -5.15 -21.85
N SER A 118 17.72 -5.00 -22.17
CA SER A 118 16.99 -3.75 -21.98
C SER A 118 16.34 -3.67 -20.60
N VAL A 119 17.14 -3.69 -19.56
CA VAL A 119 16.71 -3.42 -18.17
C VAL A 119 17.15 -2.02 -17.78
N ASN A 120 16.24 -1.26 -17.16
CA ASN A 120 16.57 0.07 -16.67
C ASN A 120 17.64 -0.01 -15.56
N PRO A 121 18.61 0.91 -15.52
CA PRO A 121 19.68 0.91 -14.52
C PRO A 121 19.21 1.08 -13.08
N GLY A 122 17.95 1.41 -12.84
CA GLY A 122 17.36 1.53 -11.53
C GLY A 122 16.49 2.77 -11.40
N TRP A 123 15.56 2.74 -10.44
CA TRP A 123 14.64 3.83 -10.18
C TRP A 123 14.81 4.33 -8.75
N ASN A 124 14.79 5.65 -8.57
CA ASN A 124 14.88 6.26 -7.23
C ASN A 124 13.61 6.05 -6.42
N TYR A 125 12.45 5.97 -7.09
CA TYR A 125 11.16 5.76 -6.45
C TYR A 125 10.41 4.65 -7.17
N ALA A 126 9.90 3.69 -6.41
CA ALA A 126 9.11 2.58 -6.93
C ALA A 126 8.03 2.19 -5.93
N LYS A 127 6.86 1.80 -6.44
CA LYS A 127 5.78 1.22 -5.65
C LYS A 127 5.03 0.19 -6.48
N LEU A 128 4.31 -0.73 -5.81
CA LEU A 128 3.45 -1.67 -6.50
C LEU A 128 2.23 -0.95 -7.08
N ALA A 129 1.80 -1.36 -8.27
CA ALA A 129 0.68 -0.73 -8.97
C ALA A 129 -0.69 -1.20 -8.46
N ASN A 130 -0.78 -2.43 -7.96
CA ASN A 130 -2.02 -3.05 -7.51
C ASN A 130 -2.06 -3.16 -5.99
N GLU A 131 -3.21 -2.83 -5.37
CA GLU A 131 -3.40 -2.92 -3.91
C GLU A 131 -3.24 -4.36 -3.39
N GLU A 132 -3.69 -5.35 -4.14
CA GLU A 132 -3.52 -6.76 -3.79
C GLU A 132 -2.06 -7.15 -3.63
N ASP A 133 -1.21 -6.65 -4.53
CA ASP A 133 0.24 -6.89 -4.48
C ASP A 133 0.89 -6.16 -3.30
N ILE A 134 0.43 -4.97 -2.97
CA ILE A 134 0.91 -4.21 -1.79
C ILE A 134 0.70 -5.03 -0.52
N ASN A 135 -0.48 -5.60 -0.34
CA ASN A 135 -0.78 -6.41 0.83
C ASN A 135 -0.01 -7.74 0.86
N LYS A 136 0.13 -8.37 -0.31
CA LYS A 136 0.79 -9.66 -0.45
C LYS A 136 2.31 -9.61 -0.20
N TYR A 137 2.96 -8.55 -0.62
CA TYR A 137 4.41 -8.38 -0.55
C TYR A 137 4.85 -7.35 0.49
N ALA A 138 4.01 -7.03 1.44
CA ALA A 138 4.35 -6.17 2.57
C ALA A 138 5.43 -6.80 3.47
N LYS A 139 6.28 -5.95 3.99
CA LYS A 139 7.23 -6.34 5.03
C LYS A 139 6.53 -6.74 6.33
#